data_4dfefbb229edb2ecacad2db01bba7e20
#
_entry.id   4dfefbb229edb2ecacad2db01bba7e20
#
_cell.length_a   1.000
_cell.length_b   1.000
_cell.length_c   1.000
_cell.angle_alpha   90.00
_cell.angle_beta   90.00
_cell.angle_gamma   90.00
#
_symmetry.space_group_name_H-M   'P 1'
#
loop_
_entity.id
_entity.type
_entity.pdbx_description
1 polymer ?
#
loop_
_entity_poly.entity_id
_entity_poly.type
_entity_poly.pdbx_seq_one_letter_code
_entity_poly.pdbx_strand_id
1 'polypeptide(L)'
;MFGKKKEPEYTELTGLLGVGADYHVYHMTKKDYLTAWLIGATVGIVVIFAFFRSLLFTLAGAVIAAMLAPGYYCEFRKNQRLNQLRLQFKDVLESLTASYSAGKNTVDAFQDAKGDMESIYGSDADIVDEVQIICTGLSNNINIEQLLLDFAKRCGLSDVMSFANVFEVCNRQGSDLKRIVSETRDILNDKIEIEMEIETMVSGNKNELNIMMVMPVVVVLSLSAMGTMTIVSNSPVNLLVKLICIGIFAVAYLMGRKIVDIKI
;
A
#
# COMPACT_ATOMS: atom_id res chain seq x y z
N MET A 1 6.17 -32.05 7.64
CA MET A 1 5.87 -31.44 8.95
C MET A 1 6.48 -30.03 8.93
N PHE A 2 5.80 -29.08 8.28
CA PHE A 2 6.26 -27.68 8.19
C PHE A 2 5.61 -26.92 9.34
N GLY A 3 6.41 -26.64 10.38
CA GLY A 3 5.99 -25.79 11.49
C GLY A 3 5.74 -24.37 11.00
N LYS A 4 4.48 -23.93 11.02
CA LYS A 4 4.14 -22.50 10.97
C LYS A 4 4.87 -21.83 12.13
N LYS A 5 5.92 -21.05 11.84
CA LYS A 5 6.42 -20.05 12.79
C LYS A 5 5.21 -19.16 13.10
N LYS A 6 4.70 -19.20 14.33
CA LYS A 6 3.80 -18.17 14.85
C LYS A 6 4.56 -16.85 14.72
N GLU A 7 4.10 -15.99 13.82
CA GLU A 7 4.48 -14.57 13.87
C GLU A 7 4.12 -14.09 15.27
N PRO A 8 4.97 -13.24 15.90
CA PRO A 8 4.63 -12.67 17.20
C PRO A 8 3.29 -11.96 17.03
N GLU A 9 2.37 -12.22 17.96
CA GLU A 9 1.05 -11.61 18.02
C GLU A 9 1.28 -10.09 18.10
N TYR A 10 1.07 -9.40 16.98
CA TYR A 10 1.27 -7.96 16.89
C TYR A 10 0.22 -7.31 17.79
N THR A 11 0.68 -6.64 18.85
CA THR A 11 -0.20 -5.86 19.73
C THR A 11 -0.48 -4.55 19.05
N GLU A 12 -1.74 -4.29 18.68
CA GLU A 12 -2.14 -3.02 18.07
C GLU A 12 -1.73 -1.83 18.93
N LEU A 13 -1.13 -0.85 18.27
CA LEU A 13 -0.72 0.39 18.93
C LEU A 13 -1.96 1.26 19.16
N THR A 14 -2.34 1.40 20.41
CA THR A 14 -3.35 2.39 20.81
C THR A 14 -2.69 3.74 20.99
N GLY A 15 -3.24 4.80 20.39
CA GLY A 15 -2.71 6.15 20.52
C GLY A 15 -2.71 6.65 21.97
N LEU A 16 -1.92 7.68 22.25
CA LEU A 16 -1.71 8.30 23.57
C LEU A 16 -3.04 8.71 24.26
N LEU A 17 -4.05 9.10 23.48
CA LEU A 17 -5.39 9.44 23.95
C LEU A 17 -6.35 8.24 24.01
N GLY A 18 -5.87 7.01 23.76
CA GLY A 18 -6.72 5.82 23.61
C GLY A 18 -7.53 5.83 22.31
N VAL A 19 -7.27 6.78 21.42
CA VAL A 19 -7.92 6.97 20.12
C VAL A 19 -6.82 7.05 19.05
N GLY A 20 -7.12 6.58 17.84
CA GLY A 20 -6.21 6.62 16.71
C GLY A 20 -6.06 5.26 16.04
N ALA A 21 -5.99 5.26 14.73
CA ALA A 21 -5.82 4.05 13.95
C ALA A 21 -4.36 3.56 13.98
N ASP A 22 -4.17 2.25 14.07
CA ASP A 22 -2.89 1.61 13.80
C ASP A 22 -2.80 1.29 12.30
N TYR A 23 -1.92 1.97 11.59
CA TYR A 23 -1.77 1.81 10.14
C TYR A 23 -0.92 0.60 9.74
N HIS A 24 -0.32 -0.10 10.72
CA HIS A 24 0.41 -1.33 10.48
C HIS A 24 -0.51 -2.50 10.17
N VAL A 25 -1.79 -2.43 10.63
CA VAL A 25 -2.79 -3.47 10.42
C VAL A 25 -3.95 -2.90 9.60
N TYR A 26 -4.30 -3.56 8.50
CA TYR A 26 -5.47 -3.22 7.71
C TYR A 26 -6.61 -4.17 8.04
N HIS A 27 -7.67 -3.66 8.66
CA HIS A 27 -8.87 -4.42 8.94
C HIS A 27 -9.75 -4.50 7.69
N MET A 28 -9.75 -5.67 7.05
CA MET A 28 -10.57 -5.91 5.87
C MET A 28 -12.06 -5.89 6.23
N THR A 29 -12.82 -5.04 5.55
CA THR A 29 -14.28 -5.08 5.62
C THR A 29 -14.79 -6.33 4.90
N LYS A 30 -15.97 -6.84 5.29
CA LYS A 30 -16.61 -7.99 4.62
C LYS A 30 -16.74 -7.79 3.10
N LYS A 31 -16.91 -6.56 2.65
CA LYS A 31 -16.96 -6.19 1.22
C LYS A 31 -15.58 -6.35 0.55
N ASP A 32 -14.51 -5.92 1.22
CA ASP A 32 -13.13 -6.06 0.71
C ASP A 32 -12.72 -7.52 0.58
N TYR A 33 -13.11 -8.35 1.55
CA TYR A 33 -12.88 -9.78 1.50
C TYR A 33 -13.61 -10.45 0.33
N LEU A 34 -14.88 -10.07 0.09
CA LEU A 34 -15.67 -10.58 -1.03
C LEU A 34 -15.09 -10.16 -2.39
N THR A 35 -14.67 -8.89 -2.52
CA THR A 35 -14.06 -8.38 -3.77
C THR A 35 -12.72 -9.04 -4.04
N ALA A 36 -11.88 -9.22 -3.03
CA ALA A 36 -10.61 -9.94 -3.17
C ALA A 36 -10.82 -11.39 -3.62
N TRP A 37 -11.80 -12.08 -3.02
CA TRP A 37 -12.15 -13.45 -3.36
C TRP A 37 -12.68 -13.58 -4.79
N LEU A 38 -13.55 -12.66 -5.22
CA LEU A 38 -14.09 -12.62 -6.60
C LEU A 38 -12.98 -12.38 -7.63
N ILE A 39 -12.08 -11.43 -7.38
CA ILE A 39 -10.96 -11.13 -8.27
C ILE A 39 -10.04 -12.36 -8.38
N GLY A 40 -9.67 -12.96 -7.24
CA GLY A 40 -8.83 -14.16 -7.22
C GLY A 40 -9.47 -15.35 -7.94
N ALA A 41 -10.77 -15.58 -7.71
CA ALA A 41 -11.51 -16.63 -8.39
C ALA A 41 -11.57 -16.40 -9.91
N THR A 42 -11.86 -15.19 -10.36
CA THR A 42 -11.96 -14.85 -11.80
C THR A 42 -10.62 -15.05 -12.50
N VAL A 43 -9.53 -14.55 -11.93
CA VAL A 43 -8.18 -14.74 -12.48
C VAL A 43 -7.82 -16.22 -12.52
N GLY A 44 -8.08 -16.95 -11.42
CA GLY A 44 -7.82 -18.38 -11.35
C GLY A 44 -8.59 -19.18 -12.39
N ILE A 45 -9.89 -18.86 -12.59
CA ILE A 45 -10.72 -19.50 -13.64
C ILE A 45 -10.12 -19.26 -15.02
N VAL A 46 -9.82 -18.02 -15.37
CA VAL A 46 -9.31 -17.66 -16.71
C VAL A 46 -7.99 -18.38 -17.00
N VAL A 47 -7.03 -18.32 -16.07
CA VAL A 47 -5.71 -18.90 -16.28
C VAL A 47 -5.80 -20.42 -16.36
N ILE A 48 -6.47 -21.07 -15.42
CA ILE A 48 -6.48 -22.54 -15.38
C ILE A 48 -7.35 -23.14 -16.46
N PHE A 49 -8.48 -22.49 -16.81
CA PHE A 49 -9.31 -22.92 -17.93
C PHE A 49 -8.56 -22.85 -19.27
N ALA A 50 -7.73 -21.81 -19.46
CA ALA A 50 -6.89 -21.68 -20.65
C ALA A 50 -5.97 -22.91 -20.87
N PHE A 51 -5.35 -23.41 -19.79
CA PHE A 51 -4.36 -24.49 -19.87
C PHE A 51 -4.94 -25.89 -19.77
N PHE A 52 -5.93 -26.11 -18.89
CA PHE A 52 -6.41 -27.47 -18.59
C PHE A 52 -7.71 -27.85 -19.28
N ARG A 53 -8.55 -26.88 -19.66
CA ARG A 53 -9.85 -27.09 -20.28
C ARG A 53 -10.72 -28.20 -19.64
N SER A 54 -10.45 -28.48 -18.39
CA SER A 54 -11.15 -29.46 -17.55
C SER A 54 -11.83 -28.71 -16.41
N LEU A 55 -13.14 -28.89 -16.31
CA LEU A 55 -13.97 -28.18 -15.31
C LEU A 55 -13.49 -28.48 -13.87
N LEU A 56 -13.01 -29.69 -13.63
CA LEU A 56 -12.56 -30.16 -12.30
C LEU A 56 -11.27 -29.44 -11.87
N PHE A 57 -10.27 -29.34 -12.75
CA PHE A 57 -9.02 -28.61 -12.48
C PHE A 57 -9.25 -27.11 -12.37
N THR A 58 -10.14 -26.55 -13.19
CA THR A 58 -10.49 -25.11 -13.14
C THR A 58 -11.14 -24.77 -11.81
N LEU A 59 -12.04 -25.60 -11.31
CA LEU A 59 -12.72 -25.36 -10.04
C LEU A 59 -11.75 -25.47 -8.84
N ALA A 60 -10.88 -26.47 -8.83
CA ALA A 60 -9.87 -26.65 -7.80
C ALA A 60 -8.88 -25.46 -7.77
N GLY A 61 -8.40 -25.03 -8.92
CA GLY A 61 -7.46 -23.92 -8.99
C GLY A 61 -8.09 -22.55 -8.71
N ALA A 62 -9.35 -22.34 -9.08
CA ALA A 62 -10.08 -21.15 -8.70
C ALA A 62 -10.23 -21.01 -7.19
N VAL A 63 -10.49 -22.12 -6.50
CA VAL A 63 -10.56 -22.15 -5.02
C VAL A 63 -9.21 -21.79 -4.40
N ILE A 64 -8.11 -22.35 -4.92
CA ILE A 64 -6.76 -22.06 -4.41
C ILE A 64 -6.42 -20.57 -4.64
N ALA A 65 -6.66 -20.06 -5.84
CA ALA A 65 -6.43 -18.63 -6.17
C ALA A 65 -7.28 -17.70 -5.29
N ALA A 66 -8.54 -18.03 -5.07
CA ALA A 66 -9.43 -17.28 -4.19
C ALA A 66 -8.99 -17.28 -2.73
N MET A 67 -8.36 -18.38 -2.23
CA MET A 67 -7.82 -18.45 -0.87
C MET A 67 -6.55 -17.58 -0.69
N LEU A 68 -5.73 -17.43 -1.72
CA LEU A 68 -4.49 -16.64 -1.66
C LEU A 68 -4.73 -15.14 -1.90
N ALA A 69 -5.77 -14.79 -2.66
CA ALA A 69 -6.07 -13.41 -3.05
C ALA A 69 -6.26 -12.43 -1.87
N PRO A 70 -6.94 -12.76 -0.75
CA PRO A 70 -7.15 -11.82 0.35
C PRO A 70 -5.85 -11.34 0.99
N GLY A 71 -4.82 -12.18 1.10
CA GLY A 71 -3.51 -11.79 1.64
C GLY A 71 -2.84 -10.70 0.81
N TYR A 72 -2.78 -10.89 -0.51
CA TYR A 72 -2.22 -9.90 -1.43
C TYR A 72 -3.04 -8.61 -1.48
N TYR A 73 -4.37 -8.72 -1.44
CA TYR A 73 -5.26 -7.57 -1.45
C TYR A 73 -5.12 -6.72 -0.19
N CYS A 74 -5.00 -7.36 0.98
CA CYS A 74 -4.78 -6.68 2.26
C CYS A 74 -3.49 -5.85 2.23
N GLU A 75 -2.38 -6.46 1.80
CA GLU A 75 -1.09 -5.77 1.71
C GLU A 75 -1.11 -4.62 0.69
N PHE A 76 -1.76 -4.83 -0.45
CA PHE A 76 -1.94 -3.79 -1.47
C PHE A 76 -2.74 -2.60 -0.92
N ARG A 77 -3.87 -2.84 -0.25
CA ARG A 77 -4.71 -1.79 0.35
C ARG A 77 -4.01 -1.05 1.48
N LYS A 78 -3.25 -1.77 2.33
CA LYS A 78 -2.41 -1.18 3.37
C LYS A 78 -1.39 -0.21 2.76
N ASN A 79 -0.63 -0.64 1.77
CA ASN A 79 0.38 0.19 1.13
C ASN A 79 -0.24 1.41 0.42
N GLN A 80 -1.39 1.23 -0.22
CA GLN A 80 -2.13 2.34 -0.84
C GLN A 80 -2.58 3.37 0.21
N ARG A 81 -3.12 2.92 1.36
CA ARG A 81 -3.51 3.80 2.47
C ARG A 81 -2.32 4.57 3.04
N LEU A 82 -1.18 3.89 3.25
CA LEU A 82 0.04 4.53 3.74
C LEU A 82 0.61 5.57 2.75
N ASN A 83 0.63 5.27 1.46
CA ASN A 83 1.05 6.22 0.44
C ASN A 83 0.12 7.44 0.38
N GLN A 84 -1.18 7.23 0.50
CA GLN A 84 -2.16 8.31 0.56
C GLN A 84 -1.94 9.18 1.80
N LEU A 85 -1.76 8.58 2.97
CA LEU A 85 -1.47 9.29 4.21
C LEU A 85 -0.17 10.12 4.11
N ARG A 86 0.86 9.60 3.44
CA ARG A 86 2.12 10.31 3.20
C ARG A 86 1.92 11.56 2.34
N LEU A 87 1.13 11.46 1.27
CA LEU A 87 0.79 12.62 0.42
C LEU A 87 -0.01 13.65 1.20
N GLN A 88 -0.99 13.22 1.96
CA GLN A 88 -1.80 14.09 2.81
C GLN A 88 -0.96 14.77 3.91
N PHE A 89 0.02 14.05 4.48
CA PHE A 89 0.94 14.63 5.46
C PHE A 89 1.80 15.76 4.87
N LYS A 90 2.22 15.65 3.60
CA LYS A 90 2.89 16.74 2.88
C LYS A 90 2.04 18.01 2.88
N ASP A 91 0.74 17.88 2.61
CA ASP A 91 -0.18 19.02 2.55
C ASP A 91 -0.42 19.62 3.96
N VAL A 92 -0.39 18.79 5.02
CA VAL A 92 -0.35 19.29 6.41
C VAL A 92 0.87 20.17 6.64
N LEU A 93 2.07 19.73 6.19
CA LEU A 93 3.30 20.54 6.34
C LEU A 93 3.21 21.85 5.55
N GLU A 94 2.52 21.87 4.41
CA GLU A 94 2.30 23.08 3.63
C GLU A 94 1.42 24.08 4.40
N SER A 95 0.29 23.63 4.94
CA SER A 95 -0.60 24.45 5.77
C SER A 95 0.11 24.97 7.03
N LEU A 96 0.87 24.11 7.73
CA LEU A 96 1.66 24.49 8.89
C LEU A 96 2.73 25.56 8.53
N THR A 97 3.39 25.40 7.37
CA THR A 97 4.38 26.38 6.88
C THR A 97 3.73 27.75 6.66
N ALA A 98 2.54 27.78 6.09
CA ALA A 98 1.77 29.00 5.87
C ALA A 98 1.39 29.66 7.20
N SER A 99 0.86 28.89 8.14
CA SER A 99 0.44 29.37 9.46
C SER A 99 1.61 29.89 10.31
N TYR A 100 2.75 29.18 10.35
CA TYR A 100 3.95 29.66 11.03
C TYR A 100 4.55 30.90 10.34
N SER A 101 4.43 31.00 9.01
CA SER A 101 4.87 32.20 8.26
C SER A 101 4.01 33.40 8.59
N ALA A 102 2.74 33.21 8.92
CA ALA A 102 1.84 34.26 9.39
C ALA A 102 2.06 34.60 10.90
N GLY A 103 3.01 33.93 11.57
CA GLY A 103 3.34 34.17 12.98
C GLY A 103 2.38 33.52 13.97
N LYS A 104 1.58 32.54 13.54
CA LYS A 104 0.67 31.83 14.43
C LYS A 104 1.45 30.91 15.39
N ASN A 105 0.88 30.68 16.57
CA ASN A 105 1.41 29.69 17.51
C ASN A 105 1.09 28.26 17.05
N THR A 106 1.68 27.27 17.70
CA THR A 106 1.53 25.84 17.32
C THR A 106 0.08 25.36 17.39
N VAL A 107 -0.69 25.81 18.39
CA VAL A 107 -2.10 25.38 18.54
C VAL A 107 -2.94 25.90 17.39
N ASP A 108 -2.81 27.18 17.08
CA ASP A 108 -3.56 27.82 15.99
C ASP A 108 -3.13 27.26 14.63
N ALA A 109 -1.83 26.97 14.44
CA ALA A 109 -1.30 26.40 13.21
C ALA A 109 -1.88 25.00 12.93
N PHE A 110 -1.99 24.14 13.94
CA PHE A 110 -2.60 22.81 13.78
C PHE A 110 -4.13 22.87 13.61
N GLN A 111 -4.81 23.87 14.19
CA GLN A 111 -6.23 24.10 13.96
C GLN A 111 -6.51 24.54 12.52
N ASP A 112 -5.69 25.43 11.98
CA ASP A 112 -5.77 25.82 10.55
C ASP A 112 -5.54 24.60 9.66
N ALA A 113 -4.46 23.87 9.92
CA ALA A 113 -4.14 22.66 9.14
C ALA A 113 -5.29 21.63 9.15
N LYS A 114 -5.99 21.47 10.29
CA LYS A 114 -7.19 20.65 10.35
C LYS A 114 -8.27 21.17 9.39
N GLY A 115 -8.59 22.47 9.45
CA GLY A 115 -9.61 23.07 8.59
C GLY A 115 -9.28 22.96 7.10
N ASP A 116 -8.00 23.15 6.73
CA ASP A 116 -7.51 22.98 5.38
C ASP A 116 -7.65 21.53 4.91
N MET A 117 -7.24 20.57 5.73
CA MET A 117 -7.35 19.14 5.40
C MET A 117 -8.81 18.67 5.28
N GLU A 118 -9.70 19.14 6.17
CA GLU A 118 -11.15 18.89 6.04
C GLU A 118 -11.71 19.43 4.72
N SER A 119 -11.25 20.62 4.31
CA SER A 119 -11.71 21.25 3.07
C SER A 119 -11.23 20.53 1.82
N ILE A 120 -10.01 19.97 1.84
CA ILE A 120 -9.38 19.30 0.69
C ILE A 120 -9.82 17.83 0.58
N TYR A 121 -9.84 17.10 1.69
CA TYR A 121 -9.98 15.64 1.71
C TYR A 121 -11.31 15.14 2.29
N GLY A 122 -12.10 16.05 2.89
CA GLY A 122 -13.33 15.72 3.62
C GLY A 122 -13.06 15.23 5.05
N SER A 123 -14.12 15.22 5.86
CA SER A 123 -14.07 14.91 7.29
C SER A 123 -13.66 13.46 7.61
N ASP A 124 -13.84 12.53 6.65
CA ASP A 124 -13.60 11.09 6.85
C ASP A 124 -12.17 10.66 6.45
N ALA A 125 -11.29 11.61 6.15
CA ALA A 125 -9.93 11.30 5.73
C ALA A 125 -9.03 10.97 6.93
N ASP A 126 -8.18 9.95 6.79
CA ASP A 126 -7.26 9.50 7.85
C ASP A 126 -6.41 10.64 8.42
N ILE A 127 -5.95 11.56 7.57
CA ILE A 127 -5.13 12.70 8.02
C ILE A 127 -5.91 13.69 8.87
N VAL A 128 -7.21 13.88 8.59
CA VAL A 128 -8.08 14.77 9.36
C VAL A 128 -8.27 14.22 10.77
N ASP A 129 -8.49 12.91 10.88
CA ASP A 129 -8.57 12.22 12.18
C ASP A 129 -7.26 12.39 12.98
N GLU A 130 -6.11 12.23 12.33
CA GLU A 130 -4.81 12.36 12.99
C GLU A 130 -4.53 13.80 13.44
N VAL A 131 -4.80 14.79 12.60
CA VAL A 131 -4.64 16.21 12.98
C VAL A 131 -5.66 16.58 14.08
N GLN A 132 -6.88 16.03 14.03
CA GLN A 132 -7.88 16.21 15.11
C GLN A 132 -7.39 15.63 16.43
N ILE A 133 -6.75 14.46 16.44
CA ILE A 133 -6.15 13.86 17.64
C ILE A 133 -5.07 14.78 18.20
N ILE A 134 -4.22 15.34 17.34
CA ILE A 134 -3.16 16.29 17.73
C ILE A 134 -3.80 17.56 18.34
N CYS A 135 -4.80 18.16 17.70
CA CYS A 135 -5.49 19.33 18.21
C CYS A 135 -6.15 19.06 19.57
N THR A 136 -6.77 17.90 19.73
CA THR A 136 -7.39 17.49 21.00
C THR A 136 -6.34 17.31 22.10
N GLY A 137 -5.20 16.68 21.77
CA GLY A 137 -4.08 16.53 22.69
C GLY A 137 -3.50 17.87 23.15
N LEU A 138 -3.32 18.79 22.22
CA LEU A 138 -2.86 20.16 22.53
C LEU A 138 -3.83 20.90 23.45
N SER A 139 -5.14 20.77 23.23
CA SER A 139 -6.18 21.34 24.08
C SER A 139 -6.17 20.73 25.48
N ASN A 140 -5.71 19.50 25.63
CA ASN A 140 -5.51 18.81 26.91
C ASN A 140 -4.11 19.06 27.53
N ASN A 141 -3.37 20.04 27.03
CA ASN A 141 -2.01 20.39 27.48
C ASN A 141 -0.99 19.24 27.33
N ILE A 142 -1.18 18.33 26.38
CA ILE A 142 -0.17 17.33 26.03
C ILE A 142 0.86 17.99 25.11
N ASN A 143 2.13 17.69 25.32
CA ASN A 143 3.21 18.24 24.51
C ASN A 143 3.08 17.78 23.06
N ILE A 144 3.23 18.70 22.11
CA ILE A 144 3.15 18.44 20.67
C ILE A 144 4.13 17.36 20.22
N GLU A 145 5.32 17.31 20.80
CA GLU A 145 6.35 16.31 20.46
C GLU A 145 5.86 14.89 20.72
N GLN A 146 5.16 14.70 21.85
CA GLN A 146 4.60 13.38 22.20
C GLN A 146 3.49 12.96 21.23
N LEU A 147 2.65 13.92 20.82
CA LEU A 147 1.57 13.68 19.86
C LEU A 147 2.11 13.34 18.48
N LEU A 148 3.13 14.07 18.01
CA LEU A 148 3.77 13.79 16.73
C LEU A 148 4.51 12.45 16.72
N LEU A 149 5.22 12.11 17.80
CA LEU A 149 5.88 10.81 17.94
C LEU A 149 4.89 9.65 18.03
N ASP A 150 3.74 9.85 18.68
CA ASP A 150 2.65 8.87 18.72
C ASP A 150 2.09 8.61 17.32
N PHE A 151 1.76 9.65 16.58
CA PHE A 151 1.33 9.55 15.20
C PHE A 151 2.38 8.84 14.33
N ALA A 152 3.65 9.24 14.44
CA ALA A 152 4.76 8.64 13.70
C ALA A 152 4.91 7.13 13.96
N LYS A 153 4.75 6.70 15.21
CA LYS A 153 4.80 5.28 15.61
C LYS A 153 3.63 4.49 15.04
N ARG A 154 2.42 5.06 15.05
CA ARG A 154 1.20 4.40 14.55
C ARG A 154 1.15 4.31 13.03
N CYS A 155 1.65 5.33 12.31
CA CYS A 155 1.70 5.29 10.85
C CYS A 155 2.89 4.51 10.30
N GLY A 156 4.01 4.43 11.04
CA GLY A 156 5.23 3.73 10.60
C GLY A 156 5.93 4.37 9.40
N LEU A 157 5.55 5.59 9.00
CA LEU A 157 6.18 6.32 7.91
C LEU A 157 7.49 6.96 8.38
N SER A 158 8.59 6.65 7.69
CA SER A 158 9.92 7.19 8.02
C SER A 158 9.96 8.72 7.94
N ASP A 159 9.20 9.31 7.04
CA ASP A 159 9.15 10.75 6.82
C ASP A 159 8.49 11.46 8.00
N VAL A 160 7.38 10.91 8.50
CA VAL A 160 6.68 11.42 9.70
C VAL A 160 7.54 11.25 10.94
N MET A 161 8.25 10.10 11.06
CA MET A 161 9.16 9.85 12.18
C MET A 161 10.34 10.83 12.19
N SER A 162 10.93 11.09 11.02
CA SER A 162 12.02 12.05 10.87
C SER A 162 11.56 13.45 11.24
N PHE A 163 10.39 13.87 10.76
CA PHE A 163 9.79 15.14 11.11
C PHE A 163 9.56 15.27 12.63
N ALA A 164 8.93 14.27 13.26
CA ALA A 164 8.64 14.27 14.68
C ALA A 164 9.92 14.42 15.54
N ASN A 165 10.99 13.70 15.18
CA ASN A 165 12.27 13.76 15.87
C ASN A 165 12.95 15.14 15.73
N VAL A 166 12.97 15.69 14.51
CA VAL A 166 13.57 17.01 14.26
C VAL A 166 12.75 18.10 14.96
N PHE A 167 11.42 18.01 14.89
CA PHE A 167 10.53 18.94 15.55
C PHE A 167 10.73 18.93 17.07
N GLU A 168 10.88 17.75 17.70
CA GLU A 168 11.16 17.62 19.13
C GLU A 168 12.43 18.38 19.55
N VAL A 169 13.53 18.14 18.80
CA VAL A 169 14.81 18.80 19.11
C VAL A 169 14.69 20.32 19.00
N CYS A 170 14.04 20.80 17.97
CA CYS A 170 13.98 22.22 17.66
C CYS A 170 12.99 22.98 18.53
N ASN A 171 11.87 22.39 18.88
CA ASN A 171 10.91 23.00 19.80
C ASN A 171 11.53 23.18 21.19
N ARG A 172 12.33 22.21 21.66
CA ARG A 172 13.07 22.33 22.94
C ARG A 172 14.16 23.40 22.94
N GLN A 173 14.79 23.65 21.79
CA GLN A 173 15.88 24.63 21.67
C GLN A 173 15.36 26.04 21.34
N GLY A 174 14.05 26.24 21.18
CA GLY A 174 13.46 27.52 20.76
C GLY A 174 13.85 27.93 19.35
N SER A 175 14.17 26.94 18.49
CA SER A 175 14.56 27.16 17.11
C SER A 175 13.37 27.60 16.25
N ASP A 176 13.64 28.14 15.06
CA ASP A 176 12.64 28.59 14.11
C ASP A 176 11.86 27.38 13.54
N LEU A 177 10.70 27.08 14.12
CA LEU A 177 9.81 26.00 13.70
C LEU A 177 9.35 26.18 12.23
N LYS A 178 9.17 27.43 11.79
CA LYS A 178 8.82 27.71 10.39
C LYS A 178 9.86 27.14 9.44
N ARG A 179 11.15 27.38 9.72
CA ARG A 179 12.24 26.89 8.88
C ARG A 179 12.22 25.36 8.78
N ILE A 180 12.03 24.69 9.92
CA ILE A 180 12.06 23.23 9.97
C ILE A 180 10.89 22.58 9.26
N VAL A 181 9.69 23.11 9.47
CA VAL A 181 8.50 22.61 8.78
C VAL A 181 8.64 22.83 7.27
N SER A 182 9.15 24.00 6.84
CA SER A 182 9.40 24.30 5.43
C SER A 182 10.46 23.38 4.82
N GLU A 183 11.62 23.20 5.49
CA GLU A 183 12.68 22.32 5.03
C GLU A 183 12.20 20.86 4.91
N THR A 184 11.42 20.39 5.89
CA THR A 184 10.87 19.03 5.85
C THR A 184 9.87 18.85 4.70
N ARG A 185 9.00 19.86 4.49
CA ARG A 185 8.08 19.87 3.34
C ARG A 185 8.85 19.79 2.02
N ASP A 186 9.90 20.60 1.86
CA ASP A 186 10.68 20.64 0.63
C ASP A 186 11.38 19.31 0.37
N ILE A 187 12.02 18.72 1.38
CA ILE A 187 12.63 17.38 1.29
C ILE A 187 11.59 16.32 0.91
N LEU A 188 10.38 16.39 1.48
CA LEU A 188 9.33 15.44 1.19
C LEU A 188 8.79 15.62 -0.24
N ASN A 189 8.67 16.86 -0.72
CA ASN A 189 8.31 17.15 -2.11
C ASN A 189 9.34 16.57 -3.09
N ASP A 190 10.62 16.87 -2.88
CA ASP A 190 11.71 16.36 -3.72
C ASP A 190 11.72 14.84 -3.75
N LYS A 191 11.50 14.19 -2.59
CA LYS A 191 11.46 12.73 -2.51
C LYS A 191 10.27 12.16 -3.30
N ILE A 192 9.09 12.75 -3.19
CA ILE A 192 7.90 12.34 -3.95
C ILE A 192 8.12 12.55 -5.45
N GLU A 193 8.71 13.67 -5.85
CA GLU A 193 9.01 13.97 -7.26
C GLU A 193 9.99 12.95 -7.86
N ILE A 194 11.08 12.65 -7.16
CA ILE A 194 12.04 11.62 -7.57
C ILE A 194 11.37 10.24 -7.68
N GLU A 195 10.53 9.86 -6.71
CA GLU A 195 9.80 8.59 -6.77
C GLU A 195 8.88 8.52 -7.98
N MET A 196 8.15 9.58 -8.30
CA MET A 196 7.29 9.67 -9.50
C MET A 196 8.10 9.60 -10.79
N GLU A 197 9.26 10.25 -10.83
CA GLU A 197 10.17 10.19 -11.99
C GLU A 197 10.67 8.78 -12.22
N ILE A 198 11.13 8.09 -11.17
CA ILE A 198 11.55 6.70 -11.24
C ILE A 198 10.40 5.80 -11.65
N GLU A 199 9.21 5.97 -11.08
CA GLU A 199 8.03 5.18 -11.45
C GLU A 199 7.70 5.37 -12.95
N THR A 200 7.81 6.59 -13.46
CA THR A 200 7.60 6.89 -14.87
C THR A 200 8.65 6.20 -15.76
N MET A 201 9.93 6.26 -15.37
CA MET A 201 11.01 5.58 -16.11
C MET A 201 10.85 4.06 -16.14
N VAL A 202 10.37 3.47 -15.04
CA VAL A 202 10.22 2.01 -14.91
C VAL A 202 8.87 1.53 -15.45
N SER A 203 7.89 2.42 -15.63
CA SER A 203 6.52 2.07 -16.06
C SER A 203 6.50 1.37 -17.42
N GLY A 204 7.37 1.77 -18.35
CA GLY A 204 7.55 1.10 -19.64
C GLY A 204 7.91 -0.38 -19.47
N ASN A 205 8.91 -0.66 -18.65
CA ASN A 205 9.39 -2.03 -18.39
C ASN A 205 8.35 -2.86 -17.63
N LYS A 206 7.59 -2.24 -16.70
CA LYS A 206 6.45 -2.91 -16.01
C LYS A 206 5.35 -3.29 -16.98
N ASN A 207 5.01 -2.41 -17.91
CA ASN A 207 4.00 -2.68 -18.94
C ASN A 207 4.46 -3.76 -19.91
N GLU A 208 5.71 -3.74 -20.36
CA GLU A 208 6.29 -4.78 -21.21
C GLU A 208 6.24 -6.14 -20.53
N LEU A 209 6.66 -6.23 -19.28
CA LEU A 209 6.57 -7.46 -18.49
C LEU A 209 5.12 -7.95 -18.37
N ASN A 210 4.16 -7.07 -18.10
CA ASN A 210 2.75 -7.43 -18.03
C ASN A 210 2.22 -7.96 -19.37
N ILE A 211 2.59 -7.33 -20.49
CA ILE A 211 2.23 -7.80 -21.84
C ILE A 211 2.85 -9.16 -22.11
N MET A 212 4.13 -9.35 -21.83
CA MET A 212 4.81 -10.64 -21.97
C MET A 212 4.16 -11.75 -21.15
N MET A 213 3.57 -11.42 -19.99
CA MET A 213 2.88 -12.38 -19.13
C MET A 213 1.47 -12.72 -19.61
N VAL A 214 0.75 -11.76 -20.19
CA VAL A 214 -0.62 -11.96 -20.67
C VAL A 214 -0.64 -12.65 -22.05
N MET A 215 0.34 -12.35 -22.90
CA MET A 215 0.40 -12.87 -24.29
C MET A 215 0.33 -14.40 -24.40
N PRO A 216 1.08 -15.22 -23.65
CA PRO A 216 0.96 -16.68 -23.74
C PRO A 216 -0.44 -17.19 -23.40
N VAL A 217 -1.11 -16.56 -22.44
CA VAL A 217 -2.49 -16.93 -22.06
C VAL A 217 -3.45 -16.62 -23.20
N VAL A 218 -3.30 -15.45 -23.83
CA VAL A 218 -4.11 -15.05 -24.99
C VAL A 218 -3.89 -15.99 -26.19
N VAL A 219 -2.61 -16.33 -26.46
CA VAL A 219 -2.26 -17.26 -27.54
C VAL A 219 -2.87 -18.65 -27.30
N VAL A 220 -2.75 -19.18 -26.09
CA VAL A 220 -3.33 -20.49 -25.74
C VAL A 220 -4.86 -20.47 -25.86
N LEU A 221 -5.51 -19.40 -25.41
CA LEU A 221 -6.96 -19.22 -25.54
C LEU A 221 -7.39 -19.16 -27.04
N SER A 222 -6.66 -18.42 -27.87
CA SER A 222 -6.93 -18.27 -29.31
C SER A 222 -6.79 -19.61 -30.04
N LEU A 223 -5.70 -20.34 -29.82
CA LEU A 223 -5.47 -21.67 -30.40
C LEU A 223 -6.54 -22.67 -29.92
N SER A 224 -6.94 -22.55 -28.64
CA SER A 224 -8.01 -23.37 -28.07
C SER A 224 -9.38 -23.09 -28.70
N ALA A 225 -9.68 -21.83 -29.04
CA ALA A 225 -10.91 -21.43 -29.73
C ALA A 225 -10.96 -21.93 -31.16
N MET A 226 -9.81 -22.00 -31.86
CA MET A 226 -9.70 -22.54 -33.22
C MET A 226 -9.80 -24.08 -33.27
N GLY A 227 -9.98 -24.77 -32.14
CA GLY A 227 -10.16 -26.22 -32.08
C GLY A 227 -8.87 -27.05 -32.26
N THR A 228 -7.73 -26.42 -32.50
CA THR A 228 -6.45 -27.12 -32.71
C THR A 228 -5.93 -27.83 -31.45
N MET A 229 -6.38 -27.43 -30.25
CA MET A 229 -6.00 -28.04 -28.96
C MET A 229 -6.83 -29.27 -28.59
N THR A 230 -7.83 -29.66 -29.35
CA THR A 230 -8.63 -30.88 -29.07
C THR A 230 -7.83 -32.17 -29.27
N ILE A 231 -6.70 -32.10 -29.95
CA ILE A 231 -5.81 -33.25 -30.24
C ILE A 231 -4.89 -33.55 -29.03
N VAL A 232 -4.75 -32.63 -28.10
CA VAL A 232 -3.93 -32.85 -26.89
C VAL A 232 -4.74 -33.65 -25.87
N SER A 233 -4.70 -34.95 -26.04
CA SER A 233 -5.34 -35.98 -25.19
C SER A 233 -4.95 -35.74 -23.71
N ASN A 234 -5.87 -36.03 -22.77
CA ASN A 234 -5.65 -36.08 -21.33
C ASN A 234 -4.71 -37.24 -20.88
N SER A 235 -3.66 -37.50 -21.64
CA SER A 235 -2.62 -38.44 -21.28
C SER A 235 -1.86 -37.90 -20.05
N PRO A 236 -1.49 -38.76 -19.06
CA PRO A 236 -0.74 -38.36 -17.88
C PRO A 236 0.59 -37.64 -18.22
N VAL A 237 1.20 -37.98 -19.37
CA VAL A 237 2.41 -37.29 -19.86
C VAL A 237 2.13 -35.84 -20.24
N ASN A 238 1.01 -35.56 -20.92
CA ASN A 238 0.62 -34.21 -21.30
C ASN A 238 0.27 -33.33 -20.08
N LEU A 239 -0.29 -33.95 -19.02
CA LEU A 239 -0.53 -33.27 -17.74
C LEU A 239 0.80 -32.83 -17.09
N LEU A 240 1.80 -33.73 -17.06
CA LEU A 240 3.14 -33.42 -16.53
C LEU A 240 3.80 -32.27 -17.29
N VAL A 241 3.77 -32.30 -18.62
CA VAL A 241 4.33 -31.22 -19.46
C VAL A 241 3.66 -29.87 -19.18
N LYS A 242 2.32 -29.83 -19.06
CA LYS A 242 1.58 -28.61 -18.73
C LYS A 242 1.97 -28.06 -17.35
N LEU A 243 2.13 -28.94 -16.34
CA LEU A 243 2.57 -28.53 -15.00
C LEU A 243 3.99 -27.96 -15.01
N ILE A 244 4.91 -28.57 -15.76
CA ILE A 244 6.29 -28.08 -15.89
C ILE A 244 6.28 -26.70 -16.57
N CYS A 245 5.52 -26.51 -17.66
CA CYS A 245 5.41 -25.22 -18.35
C CYS A 245 4.87 -24.14 -17.44
N ILE A 246 3.81 -24.42 -16.65
CA ILE A 246 3.25 -23.46 -15.69
C ILE A 246 4.29 -23.14 -14.60
N GLY A 247 5.05 -24.13 -14.14
CA GLY A 247 6.12 -23.95 -13.14
C GLY A 247 7.22 -23.02 -13.67
N ILE A 248 7.71 -23.24 -14.88
CA ILE A 248 8.72 -22.37 -15.54
C ILE A 248 8.15 -20.95 -15.69
N PHE A 249 6.90 -20.82 -16.10
CA PHE A 249 6.25 -19.53 -16.26
C PHE A 249 6.09 -18.76 -14.95
N ALA A 250 5.73 -19.46 -13.87
CA ALA A 250 5.64 -18.87 -12.53
C ALA A 250 7.01 -18.38 -12.02
N VAL A 251 8.08 -19.17 -12.23
CA VAL A 251 9.45 -18.79 -11.88
C VAL A 251 9.89 -17.57 -12.69
N ALA A 252 9.64 -17.55 -13.99
CA ALA A 252 9.96 -16.43 -14.87
C ALA A 252 9.25 -15.14 -14.42
N TYR A 253 7.97 -15.25 -14.02
CA TYR A 253 7.21 -14.13 -13.46
C TYR A 253 7.83 -13.59 -12.17
N LEU A 254 8.12 -14.47 -11.21
CA LEU A 254 8.71 -14.07 -9.94
C LEU A 254 10.08 -13.40 -10.13
N MET A 255 10.89 -13.91 -11.07
CA MET A 255 12.18 -13.29 -11.41
C MET A 255 12.00 -11.93 -12.09
N GLY A 256 11.12 -11.84 -13.09
CA GLY A 256 10.83 -10.60 -13.80
C GLY A 256 10.29 -9.51 -12.86
N ARG A 257 9.34 -9.86 -11.99
CA ARG A 257 8.82 -8.94 -10.97
C ARG A 257 9.90 -8.45 -10.01
N LYS A 258 10.80 -9.34 -9.57
CA LYS A 258 11.91 -8.97 -8.67
C LYS A 258 12.92 -8.03 -9.31
N ILE A 259 13.12 -8.13 -10.64
CA ILE A 259 14.05 -7.28 -11.40
C ILE A 259 13.44 -5.89 -11.63
N VAL A 260 12.13 -5.83 -11.88
CA VAL A 260 11.43 -4.58 -12.23
C VAL A 260 10.95 -3.83 -10.97
N ASP A 261 10.78 -4.52 -9.83
CA ASP A 261 10.35 -3.94 -8.56
C ASP A 261 11.56 -3.36 -7.81
N ILE A 262 12.01 -2.18 -8.24
CA ILE A 262 13.07 -1.43 -7.57
C ILE A 262 12.45 -0.85 -6.29
N LYS A 263 12.80 -1.42 -5.13
CA LYS A 263 12.47 -0.82 -3.84
C LYS A 263 13.37 0.41 -3.62
N ILE A 264 12.76 1.57 -3.53
CA ILE A 264 13.37 2.86 -3.16
C ILE A 264 13.16 3.07 -1.67
#